data_38436830a96382bc1aace5e5dfbce2cc
#
_entry.id   38436830a96382bc1aace5e5dfbce2cc
#
_cell.length_a   1.000
_cell.length_b   1.000
_cell.length_c   1.000
_cell.angle_alpha   90.00
_cell.angle_beta   90.00
_cell.angle_gamma   90.00
#
_symmetry.space_group_name_H-M   'P 1'
#
loop_
_entity.id
_entity.type
_entity.pdbx_description
1 polymer ?
#
loop_
_entity_poly.entity_id
_entity_poly.type
_entity_poly.pdbx_seq_one_letter_code
_entity_poly.pdbx_strand_id
1 'polypeptide(L)'
;MLILFYKAVRRGRLCILLCTGLLITSVASASSLEARQCADSLGQASAREESELGLELWVLSWNIQKASNEGWDSDLSELGEQVQLAFIQEASLQAPIAQTLPMPLYQAFAAGYTSGSSETGVMTLSTGYPSLACNLTAWEPWLGTPKATSITEYPLVGRNDRLLTINMHAVNFTVGLDSFGEQIHAISALLERHEGPVIVAGDLNTWSSSRQTLVDNFMQKHQLVPVSFEPDLRTTAFGKALDHMYVRGIAAHSARVVPVSSSDHNPLLVRLQIL
;
A
#
# COMPACT_ATOMS: atom_id res chain seq x y z
N MET A 1 88.36 -37.94 -10.07
CA MET A 1 87.49 -37.69 -11.23
C MET A 1 86.06 -37.93 -10.78
N LEU A 2 85.38 -36.86 -10.42
CA LEU A 2 84.05 -36.88 -9.73
C LEU A 2 82.92 -36.76 -10.77
N ILE A 3 82.03 -37.73 -10.83
CA ILE A 3 80.86 -37.68 -11.70
C ILE A 3 79.70 -37.32 -10.81
N LEU A 4 79.14 -36.11 -11.05
CA LEU A 4 77.88 -35.64 -10.41
C LEU A 4 76.65 -36.16 -11.14
N PHE A 5 75.80 -36.91 -10.46
CA PHE A 5 74.47 -37.24 -10.91
C PHE A 5 73.48 -36.15 -10.53
N TYR A 6 72.87 -35.55 -11.54
CA TYR A 6 71.78 -34.59 -11.37
C TYR A 6 70.45 -35.33 -11.32
N LYS A 7 69.76 -35.36 -10.21
CA LYS A 7 68.41 -35.84 -10.07
C LYS A 7 67.42 -34.72 -10.38
N ALA A 8 66.66 -34.87 -11.47
CA ALA A 8 65.56 -33.99 -11.82
C ALA A 8 64.35 -34.27 -10.92
N VAL A 9 63.99 -33.28 -10.10
CA VAL A 9 62.74 -33.29 -9.33
C VAL A 9 61.62 -32.70 -10.16
N ARG A 10 60.64 -33.54 -10.59
CA ARG A 10 59.40 -33.11 -11.23
C ARG A 10 58.51 -32.48 -10.14
N ARG A 11 58.34 -31.16 -10.20
CA ARG A 11 57.32 -30.42 -9.40
C ARG A 11 55.95 -30.63 -10.08
N GLY A 12 55.08 -31.47 -9.51
CA GLY A 12 53.67 -31.53 -9.82
C GLY A 12 52.99 -30.26 -9.30
N ARG A 13 52.44 -29.44 -10.19
CA ARG A 13 51.56 -28.32 -9.83
C ARG A 13 50.18 -28.91 -9.54
N LEU A 14 49.81 -28.93 -8.26
CA LEU A 14 48.45 -29.22 -7.83
C LEU A 14 47.62 -27.93 -8.06
N CYS A 15 46.79 -27.88 -9.12
CA CYS A 15 45.79 -26.85 -9.29
C CYS A 15 44.63 -27.12 -8.35
N ILE A 16 44.59 -26.41 -7.22
CA ILE A 16 43.41 -26.36 -6.37
C ILE A 16 42.46 -25.38 -7.03
N LEU A 17 41.43 -25.89 -7.69
CA LEU A 17 40.26 -25.10 -8.12
C LEU A 17 39.46 -24.76 -6.86
N LEU A 18 39.66 -23.54 -6.34
CA LEU A 18 38.73 -22.95 -5.38
C LEU A 18 37.44 -22.59 -6.12
N CYS A 19 36.44 -23.48 -6.08
CA CYS A 19 35.07 -23.12 -6.37
C CYS A 19 34.53 -22.22 -5.23
N THR A 20 34.74 -20.92 -5.35
CA THR A 20 34.00 -19.95 -4.55
C THR A 20 32.54 -19.93 -5.05
N GLY A 21 31.70 -20.77 -4.46
CA GLY A 21 30.27 -20.67 -4.61
C GLY A 21 29.84 -19.32 -4.02
N LEU A 22 29.49 -18.36 -4.89
CA LEU A 22 28.77 -17.17 -4.50
C LEU A 22 27.40 -17.62 -4.00
N LEU A 23 27.24 -17.73 -2.68
CA LEU A 23 25.92 -17.77 -2.06
C LEU A 23 25.30 -16.39 -2.27
N ILE A 24 24.53 -16.24 -3.35
CA ILE A 24 23.62 -15.10 -3.51
C ILE A 24 22.50 -15.31 -2.48
N THR A 25 22.72 -14.88 -1.26
CA THR A 25 21.64 -14.68 -0.31
C THR A 25 20.86 -13.47 -0.83
N SER A 26 19.69 -13.70 -1.46
CA SER A 26 18.73 -12.65 -1.73
C SER A 26 18.37 -12.02 -0.37
N VAL A 27 18.90 -10.84 -0.08
CA VAL A 27 18.46 -10.04 1.07
C VAL A 27 17.04 -9.62 0.72
N ALA A 28 16.05 -10.28 1.33
CA ALA A 28 14.67 -9.81 1.25
C ALA A 28 14.64 -8.37 1.76
N SER A 29 14.01 -7.44 1.02
CA SER A 29 13.86 -6.06 1.48
C SER A 29 13.10 -6.03 2.81
N ALA A 30 13.38 -5.03 3.67
CA ALA A 30 12.70 -4.90 4.95
C ALA A 30 11.17 -4.93 4.79
N SER A 31 10.63 -4.25 3.77
CA SER A 31 9.21 -4.23 3.44
C SER A 31 8.63 -5.61 3.12
N SER A 32 9.40 -6.52 2.51
CA SER A 32 8.93 -7.89 2.21
C SER A 32 8.89 -8.76 3.47
N LEU A 33 9.75 -8.52 4.46
CA LEU A 33 9.72 -9.22 5.74
C LEU A 33 8.53 -8.74 6.59
N GLU A 34 8.32 -7.42 6.68
CA GLU A 34 7.17 -6.81 7.37
C GLU A 34 5.85 -7.31 6.76
N ALA A 35 5.75 -7.37 5.42
CA ALA A 35 4.56 -7.88 4.73
C ALA A 35 4.28 -9.35 5.06
N ARG A 36 5.30 -10.20 5.17
CA ARG A 36 5.12 -11.61 5.56
C ARG A 36 4.66 -11.73 7.01
N GLN A 37 5.26 -10.99 7.92
CA GLN A 37 4.85 -10.97 9.33
C GLN A 37 3.39 -10.50 9.47
N CYS A 38 3.00 -9.48 8.72
CA CYS A 38 1.63 -9.02 8.64
C CYS A 38 0.69 -10.10 8.09
N ALA A 39 1.08 -10.77 6.98
CA ALA A 39 0.31 -11.87 6.37
C ALA A 39 0.15 -13.07 7.33
N ASP A 40 1.16 -13.37 8.16
CA ASP A 40 1.09 -14.43 9.17
C ASP A 40 0.09 -14.13 10.30
N SER A 41 -0.27 -12.86 10.47
CA SER A 41 -1.23 -12.40 11.50
C SER A 41 -2.67 -12.26 10.98
N LEU A 42 -2.91 -12.46 9.67
CA LEU A 42 -4.26 -12.42 9.09
C LEU A 42 -5.17 -13.49 9.70
N GLY A 43 -6.45 -13.13 9.89
CA GLY A 43 -7.48 -14.04 10.41
C GLY A 43 -7.37 -14.34 11.90
N GLN A 44 -6.41 -13.74 12.61
CA GLN A 44 -6.31 -13.92 14.07
C GLN A 44 -7.36 -13.03 14.77
N ALA A 45 -7.98 -13.57 15.84
CA ALA A 45 -8.88 -12.78 16.66
C ALA A 45 -8.12 -11.66 17.37
N SER A 46 -8.68 -10.46 17.37
CA SER A 46 -8.15 -9.34 18.15
C SER A 46 -8.29 -9.64 19.66
N ALA A 47 -7.33 -9.15 20.45
CA ALA A 47 -7.45 -9.17 21.91
C ALA A 47 -8.47 -8.14 22.44
N ARG A 48 -9.01 -7.28 21.57
CA ARG A 48 -10.03 -6.27 21.89
C ARG A 48 -11.41 -6.71 21.38
N GLU A 49 -12.48 -6.15 21.95
CA GLU A 49 -13.81 -6.31 21.38
C GLU A 49 -13.79 -5.86 19.92
N GLU A 50 -14.07 -6.81 19.02
CA GLU A 50 -14.13 -6.56 17.59
C GLU A 50 -15.46 -5.85 17.30
N SER A 51 -15.40 -4.76 16.54
CA SER A 51 -16.59 -4.15 15.98
C SER A 51 -16.61 -4.44 14.48
N GLU A 52 -17.66 -5.14 14.04
CA GLU A 52 -17.81 -5.61 12.68
C GLU A 52 -18.17 -4.48 11.72
N LEU A 53 -17.65 -4.52 10.50
CA LEU A 53 -18.13 -3.69 9.40
C LEU A 53 -19.36 -4.32 8.74
N GLY A 54 -20.29 -3.48 8.29
CA GLY A 54 -21.44 -3.91 7.47
C GLY A 54 -20.99 -4.44 6.11
N LEU A 55 -21.89 -5.12 5.42
CA LEU A 55 -21.63 -5.63 4.06
C LEU A 55 -21.78 -4.56 2.97
N GLU A 56 -22.41 -3.45 3.28
CA GLU A 56 -22.49 -2.26 2.44
C GLU A 56 -21.66 -1.14 3.06
N LEU A 57 -20.74 -0.58 2.28
CA LEU A 57 -19.78 0.42 2.75
C LEU A 57 -19.72 1.60 1.79
N TRP A 58 -19.77 2.81 2.33
CA TRP A 58 -19.26 3.98 1.66
C TRP A 58 -17.77 4.14 1.97
N VAL A 59 -16.97 4.19 0.92
CA VAL A 59 -15.50 4.25 1.00
C VAL A 59 -15.01 5.54 0.34
N LEU A 60 -14.22 6.30 1.08
CA LEU A 60 -13.52 7.48 0.61
C LEU A 60 -12.04 7.13 0.41
N SER A 61 -11.43 7.55 -0.72
CA SER A 61 -9.97 7.56 -0.88
C SER A 61 -9.52 8.93 -1.36
N TRP A 62 -8.60 9.58 -0.63
CA TRP A 62 -8.19 10.94 -0.92
C TRP A 62 -6.75 11.22 -0.47
N ASN A 63 -5.90 11.64 -1.41
CA ASN A 63 -4.65 12.32 -1.07
C ASN A 63 -4.99 13.76 -0.68
N ILE A 64 -4.89 14.06 0.63
CA ILE A 64 -5.37 15.33 1.21
C ILE A 64 -4.29 16.42 1.21
N GLN A 65 -3.16 16.19 0.54
CA GLN A 65 -2.05 17.16 0.44
C GLN A 65 -1.66 17.77 1.81
N LYS A 66 -1.48 16.89 2.81
CA LYS A 66 -1.09 17.23 4.20
C LYS A 66 -2.12 18.08 4.96
N ALA A 67 -3.36 18.19 4.43
CA ALA A 67 -4.38 19.10 4.96
C ALA A 67 -3.85 20.55 5.03
N SER A 68 -3.07 20.95 4.02
CA SER A 68 -2.36 22.24 4.03
C SER A 68 -3.11 23.38 3.36
N ASN A 69 -4.10 23.09 2.52
CA ASN A 69 -4.89 24.08 1.81
C ASN A 69 -6.16 24.42 2.58
N GLU A 70 -6.69 25.62 2.36
CA GLU A 70 -7.94 26.05 2.96
C GLU A 70 -9.13 25.23 2.43
N GLY A 71 -10.08 24.88 3.29
CA GLY A 71 -11.33 24.21 2.94
C GLY A 71 -11.27 22.67 2.94
N TRP A 72 -10.12 22.05 3.17
CA TRP A 72 -10.02 20.59 3.23
C TRP A 72 -10.93 19.95 4.30
N ASP A 73 -11.11 20.65 5.41
CA ASP A 73 -11.95 20.21 6.53
C ASP A 73 -13.43 20.24 6.19
N SER A 74 -13.86 21.28 5.47
CA SER A 74 -15.23 21.40 4.95
C SER A 74 -15.52 20.31 3.94
N ASP A 75 -14.63 20.10 2.95
CA ASP A 75 -14.77 19.06 1.94
C ASP A 75 -14.76 17.66 2.56
N LEU A 76 -13.86 17.41 3.52
CA LEU A 76 -13.80 16.13 4.22
C LEU A 76 -15.05 15.86 5.05
N SER A 77 -15.58 16.87 5.74
CA SER A 77 -16.81 16.76 6.53
C SER A 77 -18.02 16.41 5.65
N GLU A 78 -18.18 17.12 4.52
CA GLU A 78 -19.28 16.87 3.57
C GLU A 78 -19.18 15.48 2.94
N LEU A 79 -18.01 15.11 2.43
CA LEU A 79 -17.78 13.81 1.80
C LEU A 79 -17.92 12.66 2.80
N GLY A 80 -17.59 12.93 4.06
CA GLY A 80 -17.53 11.94 5.13
C GLY A 80 -18.86 11.57 5.79
N GLU A 81 -19.96 12.28 5.48
CA GLU A 81 -21.25 12.09 6.17
C GLU A 81 -21.75 10.63 6.21
N GLN A 82 -21.48 9.86 5.17
CA GLN A 82 -21.92 8.47 5.02
C GLN A 82 -20.77 7.45 5.01
N VAL A 83 -19.53 7.89 5.23
CA VAL A 83 -18.34 7.06 5.05
C VAL A 83 -18.11 6.15 6.26
N GLN A 84 -18.02 4.84 6.03
CA GLN A 84 -17.61 3.84 7.03
C GLN A 84 -16.11 3.53 6.97
N LEU A 85 -15.45 3.83 5.83
CA LEU A 85 -14.04 3.54 5.62
C LEU A 85 -13.39 4.65 4.79
N ALA A 86 -12.35 5.31 5.34
CA ALA A 86 -11.62 6.36 4.63
C ALA A 86 -10.13 6.02 4.54
N PHE A 87 -9.58 6.14 3.34
CA PHE A 87 -8.17 5.99 2.99
C PHE A 87 -7.61 7.37 2.66
N ILE A 88 -6.84 7.92 3.56
CA ILE A 88 -6.26 9.26 3.41
C ILE A 88 -4.75 9.13 3.19
N GLN A 89 -4.27 9.61 2.04
CA GLN A 89 -2.84 9.71 1.74
C GLN A 89 -2.36 11.13 2.05
N GLU A 90 -1.07 11.28 2.30
CA GLU A 90 -0.45 12.51 2.82
C GLU A 90 -1.17 13.06 4.07
N ALA A 91 -1.76 12.19 4.87
CA ALA A 91 -2.39 12.61 6.12
C ALA A 91 -1.34 13.19 7.07
N SER A 92 -1.61 14.38 7.64
CA SER A 92 -0.79 14.97 8.70
C SER A 92 -1.35 14.63 10.06
N LEU A 93 -0.51 14.11 10.98
CA LEU A 93 -0.93 13.86 12.37
C LEU A 93 -1.25 15.15 13.15
N GLN A 94 -0.77 16.29 12.70
CA GLN A 94 -1.03 17.58 13.33
C GLN A 94 -2.39 18.17 12.91
N ALA A 95 -2.96 17.70 11.80
CA ALA A 95 -4.30 18.10 11.36
C ALA A 95 -5.37 17.21 12.01
N PRO A 96 -6.52 17.77 12.42
CA PRO A 96 -7.58 17.01 13.09
C PRO A 96 -8.45 16.20 12.11
N ILE A 97 -7.80 15.43 11.20
CA ILE A 97 -8.48 14.71 10.09
C ILE A 97 -9.56 13.77 10.62
N ALA A 98 -9.24 12.95 11.62
CA ALA A 98 -10.21 12.01 12.17
C ALA A 98 -11.37 12.69 12.91
N GLN A 99 -11.11 13.85 13.51
CA GLN A 99 -12.12 14.62 14.25
C GLN A 99 -13.05 15.44 13.32
N THR A 100 -12.63 15.67 12.08
CA THR A 100 -13.44 16.36 11.06
C THR A 100 -14.57 15.47 10.54
N LEU A 101 -14.39 14.15 10.55
CA LEU A 101 -15.43 13.22 10.13
C LEU A 101 -16.56 13.13 11.16
N PRO A 102 -17.85 13.12 10.73
CA PRO A 102 -18.99 13.22 11.63
C PRO A 102 -19.23 11.98 12.50
N MET A 103 -18.65 10.85 12.15
CA MET A 103 -18.76 9.58 12.89
C MET A 103 -17.49 9.33 13.70
N PRO A 104 -17.60 8.76 14.92
CA PRO A 104 -16.42 8.28 15.63
C PRO A 104 -15.77 7.14 14.86
N LEU A 105 -14.51 7.31 14.49
CA LEU A 105 -13.77 6.36 13.68
C LEU A 105 -12.51 5.87 14.40
N TYR A 106 -12.21 4.59 14.21
CA TYR A 106 -10.92 4.03 14.57
C TYR A 106 -9.87 4.47 13.55
N GLN A 107 -8.68 4.80 14.05
CA GLN A 107 -7.59 5.30 13.25
C GLN A 107 -6.43 4.29 13.24
N ALA A 108 -5.99 3.90 12.03
CA ALA A 108 -4.70 3.27 11.79
C ALA A 108 -3.83 4.25 10.98
N PHE A 109 -2.60 4.48 11.43
CA PHE A 109 -1.67 5.40 10.78
C PHE A 109 -0.35 4.71 10.46
N ALA A 110 0.07 4.80 9.21
CA ALA A 110 1.37 4.36 8.73
C ALA A 110 2.23 5.58 8.44
N ALA A 111 3.28 5.77 9.23
CA ALA A 111 4.19 6.89 9.08
C ALA A 111 4.90 6.86 7.73
N GLY A 112 4.93 8.01 7.09
CA GLY A 112 5.70 8.30 5.90
C GLY A 112 6.81 9.30 6.21
N TYR A 113 6.73 10.48 5.60
CA TYR A 113 7.74 11.51 5.74
C TYR A 113 7.56 12.34 7.02
N THR A 114 8.67 12.54 7.76
CA THR A 114 8.73 13.40 8.92
C THR A 114 9.63 14.61 8.62
N SER A 115 9.15 15.82 8.88
CA SER A 115 9.91 17.08 8.76
C SER A 115 9.71 17.93 9.99
N GLY A 116 10.74 18.11 10.79
CA GLY A 116 10.64 18.83 12.06
C GLY A 116 9.64 18.15 13.00
N SER A 117 8.59 18.88 13.38
CA SER A 117 7.48 18.38 14.21
C SER A 117 6.29 17.84 13.39
N SER A 118 6.36 17.90 12.06
CA SER A 118 5.28 17.43 11.17
C SER A 118 5.54 16.02 10.73
N GLU A 119 4.62 15.11 11.04
CA GLU A 119 4.62 13.73 10.60
C GLU A 119 3.46 13.50 9.63
N THR A 120 3.79 13.02 8.43
CA THR A 120 2.80 12.70 7.40
C THR A 120 2.90 11.25 6.99
N GLY A 121 1.80 10.69 6.50
CA GLY A 121 1.75 9.29 6.11
C GLY A 121 0.45 8.93 5.44
N VAL A 122 0.03 7.68 5.58
CA VAL A 122 -1.30 7.24 5.21
C VAL A 122 -2.12 6.92 6.45
N MET A 123 -3.37 7.37 6.46
CA MET A 123 -4.30 7.19 7.56
C MET A 123 -5.51 6.41 7.06
N THR A 124 -5.83 5.31 7.72
CA THR A 124 -7.06 4.55 7.48
C THR A 124 -8.00 4.79 8.66
N LEU A 125 -9.20 5.27 8.36
CA LEU A 125 -10.25 5.55 9.34
C LEU A 125 -11.43 4.64 9.08
N SER A 126 -12.03 4.07 10.14
CA SER A 126 -13.13 3.09 10.00
C SER A 126 -14.10 3.13 11.17
N THR A 127 -15.39 2.87 10.89
CA THR A 127 -16.40 2.70 11.94
C THR A 127 -16.27 1.36 12.68
N GLY A 128 -15.64 0.35 12.04
CA GLY A 128 -15.29 -0.93 12.65
C GLY A 128 -13.88 -0.92 13.25
N TYR A 129 -13.66 -1.66 14.33
CA TYR A 129 -12.32 -1.84 14.89
C TYR A 129 -11.56 -2.91 14.09
N PRO A 130 -10.36 -2.61 13.54
CA PRO A 130 -9.61 -3.61 12.81
C PRO A 130 -9.11 -4.73 13.72
N SER A 131 -9.26 -5.98 13.29
CA SER A 131 -8.64 -7.14 13.94
C SER A 131 -7.12 -7.16 13.76
N LEU A 132 -6.64 -6.58 12.66
CA LEU A 132 -5.23 -6.42 12.34
C LEU A 132 -4.98 -5.02 11.79
N ALA A 133 -3.89 -4.40 12.23
CA ALA A 133 -3.32 -3.20 11.61
C ALA A 133 -1.81 -3.35 11.53
N CYS A 134 -1.26 -3.21 10.33
CA CYS A 134 0.18 -3.20 10.09
C CYS A 134 0.56 -2.21 8.98
N ASN A 135 1.84 -1.87 8.94
CA ASN A 135 2.37 -0.84 8.07
C ASN A 135 3.56 -1.39 7.28
N LEU A 136 3.68 -0.97 6.02
CA LEU A 136 4.86 -1.20 5.21
C LEU A 136 5.46 0.14 4.79
N THR A 137 6.78 0.19 4.68
CA THR A 137 7.51 1.38 4.26
C THR A 137 8.30 1.09 3.00
N ALA A 138 8.19 1.97 2.00
CA ALA A 138 9.03 1.99 0.81
C ALA A 138 9.78 3.33 0.73
N TRP A 139 11.01 3.32 0.22
CA TRP A 139 11.84 4.52 0.17
C TRP A 139 11.95 5.05 -1.26
N GLU A 140 11.75 6.35 -1.42
CA GLU A 140 12.05 7.03 -2.67
C GLU A 140 13.56 7.15 -2.84
N PRO A 141 14.16 6.50 -3.85
CA PRO A 141 15.63 6.38 -3.94
C PRO A 141 16.37 7.71 -4.03
N TRP A 142 15.72 8.74 -4.58
CA TRP A 142 16.37 10.03 -4.85
C TRP A 142 16.15 11.06 -3.75
N LEU A 143 14.99 11.03 -3.12
CA LEU A 143 14.63 11.98 -2.09
C LEU A 143 14.92 11.44 -0.69
N GLY A 144 15.13 10.12 -0.55
CA GLY A 144 15.26 9.48 0.75
C GLY A 144 14.00 9.65 1.62
N THR A 145 12.85 9.90 0.97
CA THR A 145 11.57 10.07 1.67
C THR A 145 10.83 8.74 1.73
N PRO A 146 10.33 8.32 2.90
CA PRO A 146 9.53 7.13 3.01
C PRO A 146 8.11 7.37 2.50
N LYS A 147 7.58 6.40 1.76
CA LYS A 147 6.18 6.25 1.40
C LYS A 147 5.58 5.09 2.16
N ALA A 148 4.37 5.28 2.64
CA ALA A 148 3.74 4.32 3.53
C ALA A 148 2.60 3.56 2.85
N THR A 149 2.37 2.34 3.34
CA THR A 149 1.19 1.53 3.05
C THR A 149 0.60 1.08 4.39
N SER A 150 -0.67 1.39 4.63
CA SER A 150 -1.43 0.92 5.80
C SER A 150 -2.28 -0.27 5.40
N ILE A 151 -2.20 -1.33 6.19
CA ILE A 151 -2.93 -2.58 5.98
C ILE A 151 -3.81 -2.80 7.19
N THR A 152 -5.11 -3.00 6.97
CA THR A 152 -6.06 -3.32 8.03
C THR A 152 -6.96 -4.47 7.64
N GLU A 153 -7.36 -5.28 8.60
CA GLU A 153 -8.31 -6.37 8.42
C GLU A 153 -9.49 -6.17 9.36
N TYR A 154 -10.69 -6.38 8.87
CA TYR A 154 -11.94 -6.15 9.62
C TYR A 154 -12.82 -7.38 9.62
N PRO A 155 -13.43 -7.74 10.76
CA PRO A 155 -14.54 -8.68 10.79
C PRO A 155 -15.76 -8.08 10.10
N LEU A 156 -16.58 -8.94 9.48
CA LEU A 156 -17.78 -8.56 8.74
C LEU A 156 -19.04 -9.14 9.38
N VAL A 157 -20.09 -8.32 9.46
CA VAL A 157 -21.37 -8.73 10.04
C VAL A 157 -21.88 -10.02 9.38
N GLY A 158 -22.07 -11.06 10.19
CA GLY A 158 -22.66 -12.32 9.77
C GLY A 158 -21.77 -13.17 8.86
N ARG A 159 -20.46 -12.92 8.79
CA ARG A 159 -19.50 -13.67 7.95
C ARG A 159 -18.35 -14.22 8.79
N ASN A 160 -17.76 -15.32 8.31
CA ASN A 160 -16.54 -15.89 8.90
C ASN A 160 -15.27 -15.36 8.24
N ASP A 161 -15.36 -14.91 6.98
CA ASP A 161 -14.28 -14.24 6.30
C ASP A 161 -14.21 -12.74 6.70
N ARG A 162 -13.09 -12.11 6.46
CA ARG A 162 -12.78 -10.75 6.87
C ARG A 162 -12.51 -9.87 5.66
N LEU A 163 -12.70 -8.57 5.78
CA LEU A 163 -12.30 -7.60 4.76
C LEU A 163 -10.84 -7.19 4.97
N LEU A 164 -9.99 -7.45 3.99
CA LEU A 164 -8.63 -6.89 3.95
C LEU A 164 -8.65 -5.56 3.21
N THR A 165 -8.06 -4.53 3.80
CA THR A 165 -7.90 -3.23 3.15
C THR A 165 -6.45 -2.80 3.11
N ILE A 166 -6.04 -2.20 2.00
CA ILE A 166 -4.69 -1.73 1.74
C ILE A 166 -4.78 -0.29 1.23
N ASN A 167 -4.37 0.65 2.07
CA ASN A 167 -4.27 2.07 1.76
C ASN A 167 -2.82 2.39 1.43
N MET A 168 -2.53 2.74 0.18
CA MET A 168 -1.16 2.90 -0.32
C MET A 168 -0.92 4.33 -0.83
N HIS A 169 0.21 4.90 -0.44
CA HIS A 169 0.82 6.01 -1.15
C HIS A 169 2.10 5.50 -1.81
N ALA A 170 2.07 5.32 -3.13
CA ALA A 170 3.17 4.71 -3.85
C ALA A 170 4.34 5.70 -4.04
N VAL A 171 5.56 5.15 -4.17
CA VAL A 171 6.76 5.95 -4.49
C VAL A 171 6.57 6.69 -5.82
N ASN A 172 6.89 7.98 -5.82
CA ASN A 172 6.69 8.85 -6.97
C ASN A 172 7.98 9.04 -7.78
N PHE A 173 9.03 9.55 -7.15
CA PHE A 173 10.26 9.95 -7.81
C PHE A 173 11.27 8.79 -7.90
N THR A 174 11.11 7.94 -8.93
CA THR A 174 12.04 6.85 -9.23
C THR A 174 12.43 6.85 -10.70
N VAL A 175 13.68 6.47 -11.00
CA VAL A 175 14.08 6.09 -12.37
C VAL A 175 13.80 4.60 -12.55
N GLY A 176 13.15 4.25 -13.65
CA GLY A 176 12.75 2.86 -13.89
C GLY A 176 11.54 2.44 -13.03
N LEU A 177 11.36 1.14 -12.94
CA LEU A 177 10.23 0.52 -12.25
C LEU A 177 10.62 -0.27 -10.99
N ASP A 178 11.90 -0.40 -10.68
CA ASP A 178 12.37 -1.34 -9.67
C ASP A 178 11.78 -1.03 -8.28
N SER A 179 12.07 0.16 -7.72
CA SER A 179 11.55 0.55 -6.39
C SER A 179 10.03 0.67 -6.36
N PHE A 180 9.41 1.12 -7.47
CA PHE A 180 7.97 1.17 -7.61
C PHE A 180 7.38 -0.26 -7.61
N GLY A 181 7.96 -1.14 -8.41
CA GLY A 181 7.55 -2.55 -8.48
C GLY A 181 7.76 -3.29 -7.16
N GLU A 182 8.87 -3.06 -6.46
CA GLU A 182 9.13 -3.62 -5.13
C GLU A 182 8.03 -3.25 -4.14
N GLN A 183 7.59 -1.99 -4.10
CA GLN A 183 6.49 -1.57 -3.22
C GLN A 183 5.16 -2.24 -3.61
N ILE A 184 4.81 -2.28 -4.91
CA ILE A 184 3.58 -2.93 -5.37
C ILE A 184 3.62 -4.44 -5.05
N HIS A 185 4.76 -5.10 -5.27
CA HIS A 185 4.90 -6.53 -5.00
C HIS A 185 4.99 -6.87 -3.51
N ALA A 186 5.32 -5.91 -2.64
CA ALA A 186 5.41 -6.15 -1.20
C ALA A 186 4.08 -6.67 -0.61
N ILE A 187 2.93 -6.30 -1.18
CA ILE A 187 1.63 -6.77 -0.70
C ILE A 187 1.22 -8.17 -1.21
N SER A 188 2.04 -8.84 -2.06
CA SER A 188 1.71 -10.17 -2.63
C SER A 188 1.37 -11.20 -1.57
N ALA A 189 2.20 -11.31 -0.52
CA ALA A 189 2.02 -12.30 0.53
C ALA A 189 0.67 -12.15 1.27
N LEU A 190 0.21 -10.90 1.45
CA LEU A 190 -1.10 -10.60 2.03
C LEU A 190 -2.23 -11.05 1.11
N LEU A 191 -2.16 -10.69 -0.18
CA LEU A 191 -3.18 -11.01 -1.17
C LEU A 191 -3.29 -12.51 -1.46
N GLU A 192 -2.16 -13.24 -1.40
CA GLU A 192 -2.09 -14.69 -1.60
C GLU A 192 -2.64 -15.47 -0.40
N ARG A 193 -2.47 -14.94 0.81
CA ARG A 193 -2.92 -15.60 2.04
C ARG A 193 -4.37 -15.28 2.41
N HIS A 194 -4.85 -14.10 2.01
CA HIS A 194 -6.20 -13.66 2.32
C HIS A 194 -7.21 -14.15 1.28
N GLU A 195 -8.19 -14.96 1.71
CA GLU A 195 -9.22 -15.53 0.83
C GLU A 195 -10.49 -14.67 0.72
N GLY A 196 -10.73 -13.78 1.70
CA GLY A 196 -11.90 -12.92 1.77
C GLY A 196 -11.89 -11.73 0.80
N PRO A 197 -12.87 -10.83 0.95
CA PRO A 197 -12.96 -9.60 0.17
C PRO A 197 -11.76 -8.68 0.43
N VAL A 198 -11.36 -7.93 -0.61
CA VAL A 198 -10.19 -7.04 -0.56
C VAL A 198 -10.51 -5.69 -1.19
N ILE A 199 -10.02 -4.62 -0.59
CA ILE A 199 -9.93 -3.27 -1.18
C ILE A 199 -8.47 -2.85 -1.19
N VAL A 200 -7.94 -2.47 -2.36
CA VAL A 200 -6.65 -1.77 -2.49
C VAL A 200 -6.95 -0.39 -3.06
N ALA A 201 -6.61 0.67 -2.35
CA ALA A 201 -6.87 2.02 -2.80
C ALA A 201 -5.75 2.99 -2.41
N GLY A 202 -5.71 4.13 -3.09
CA GLY A 202 -4.84 5.24 -2.76
C GLY A 202 -4.21 5.91 -3.98
N ASP A 203 -3.26 6.77 -3.70
CA ASP A 203 -2.41 7.41 -4.70
C ASP A 203 -1.30 6.44 -5.12
N LEU A 204 -1.52 5.76 -6.24
CA LEU A 204 -0.58 4.78 -6.78
C LEU A 204 0.48 5.39 -7.70
N ASN A 205 0.46 6.72 -7.90
CA ASN A 205 1.46 7.44 -8.71
C ASN A 205 1.72 6.81 -10.09
N THR A 206 0.66 6.40 -10.79
CA THR A 206 0.71 5.71 -12.09
C THR A 206 0.81 6.65 -13.29
N TRP A 207 1.62 7.70 -13.16
CA TRP A 207 1.77 8.76 -14.17
C TRP A 207 2.40 8.33 -15.50
N SER A 208 2.84 7.07 -15.64
CA SER A 208 3.35 6.53 -16.90
C SER A 208 2.64 5.23 -17.29
N SER A 209 2.61 4.93 -18.61
CA SER A 209 2.00 3.68 -19.09
C SER A 209 2.68 2.43 -18.53
N SER A 210 4.00 2.47 -18.28
CA SER A 210 4.72 1.34 -17.71
C SER A 210 4.35 1.09 -16.24
N ARG A 211 4.15 2.14 -15.44
CA ARG A 211 3.66 2.02 -14.05
C ARG A 211 2.23 1.49 -14.03
N GLN A 212 1.35 2.06 -14.86
CA GLN A 212 -0.04 1.59 -14.95
C GLN A 212 -0.10 0.12 -15.35
N THR A 213 0.66 -0.29 -16.37
CA THR A 213 0.70 -1.69 -16.81
C THR A 213 1.22 -2.63 -15.72
N LEU A 214 2.24 -2.21 -14.95
CA LEU A 214 2.75 -2.99 -13.83
C LEU A 214 1.65 -3.21 -12.77
N VAL A 215 0.96 -2.13 -12.38
CA VAL A 215 -0.13 -2.19 -11.40
C VAL A 215 -1.26 -3.07 -11.91
N ASP A 216 -1.73 -2.86 -13.15
CA ASP A 216 -2.84 -3.63 -13.73
C ASP A 216 -2.53 -5.13 -13.78
N ASN A 217 -1.33 -5.50 -14.25
CA ASN A 217 -0.91 -6.90 -14.29
C ASN A 217 -0.82 -7.52 -12.89
N PHE A 218 -0.31 -6.76 -11.91
CA PHE A 218 -0.22 -7.21 -10.53
C PHE A 218 -1.62 -7.42 -9.92
N MET A 219 -2.50 -6.44 -10.07
CA MET A 219 -3.87 -6.52 -9.53
C MET A 219 -4.66 -7.65 -10.19
N GLN A 220 -4.54 -7.80 -11.52
CA GLN A 220 -5.18 -8.90 -12.26
C GLN A 220 -4.69 -10.28 -11.78
N LYS A 221 -3.38 -10.44 -11.56
CA LYS A 221 -2.80 -11.68 -11.01
C LYS A 221 -3.47 -12.09 -9.69
N HIS A 222 -3.82 -11.12 -8.86
CA HIS A 222 -4.46 -11.33 -7.55
C HIS A 222 -6.01 -11.23 -7.61
N GLN A 223 -6.61 -11.27 -8.82
CA GLN A 223 -8.06 -11.22 -9.05
C GLN A 223 -8.73 -9.93 -8.54
N LEU A 224 -7.97 -8.86 -8.45
CA LEU A 224 -8.47 -7.53 -8.13
C LEU A 224 -8.90 -6.82 -9.42
N VAL A 225 -10.11 -6.28 -9.44
CA VAL A 225 -10.65 -5.54 -10.56
C VAL A 225 -10.70 -4.04 -10.25
N PRO A 226 -10.39 -3.17 -11.21
CA PRO A 226 -10.46 -1.73 -11.00
C PRO A 226 -11.91 -1.26 -10.84
N VAL A 227 -12.14 -0.30 -9.95
CA VAL A 227 -13.37 0.48 -9.90
C VAL A 227 -13.33 1.54 -11.00
N SER A 228 -14.39 1.59 -11.83
CA SER A 228 -14.53 2.57 -12.90
C SER A 228 -15.30 3.79 -12.42
N PHE A 229 -14.93 4.96 -12.91
CA PHE A 229 -15.56 6.25 -12.57
C PHE A 229 -16.11 6.90 -13.84
N GLU A 230 -17.38 7.31 -13.80
CA GLU A 230 -18.05 7.99 -14.90
C GLU A 230 -18.82 9.24 -14.38
N PRO A 231 -18.41 10.47 -14.77
CA PRO A 231 -17.22 10.79 -15.55
C PRO A 231 -15.92 10.56 -14.76
N ASP A 232 -14.84 10.21 -15.45
CA ASP A 232 -13.52 10.04 -14.82
C ASP A 232 -12.85 11.40 -14.64
N LEU A 233 -12.95 11.94 -13.42
CA LEU A 233 -12.39 13.22 -13.01
C LEU A 233 -11.18 13.05 -12.07
N ARG A 234 -10.58 11.85 -12.04
CA ARG A 234 -9.41 11.58 -11.21
C ARG A 234 -8.26 12.52 -11.59
N THR A 235 -7.48 12.90 -10.59
CA THR A 235 -6.27 13.68 -10.81
C THR A 235 -5.32 12.92 -11.73
N THR A 236 -4.75 13.64 -12.70
CA THR A 236 -3.87 13.03 -13.70
C THR A 236 -2.53 13.73 -13.76
N ALA A 237 -1.47 12.94 -14.02
CA ALA A 237 -0.18 13.45 -14.45
C ALA A 237 0.18 12.78 -15.80
N PHE A 238 0.65 13.57 -16.74
CA PHE A 238 0.94 13.14 -18.14
C PHE A 238 -0.22 12.36 -18.79
N GLY A 239 -1.48 12.74 -18.45
CA GLY A 239 -2.70 12.13 -18.97
C GLY A 239 -3.01 10.73 -18.40
N LYS A 240 -2.42 10.37 -17.27
CA LYS A 240 -2.68 9.13 -16.55
C LYS A 240 -3.23 9.44 -15.16
N ALA A 241 -4.26 8.70 -14.74
CA ALA A 241 -4.80 8.82 -13.39
C ALA A 241 -3.75 8.39 -12.35
N LEU A 242 -3.72 9.07 -11.21
CA LEU A 242 -2.80 8.78 -10.11
C LEU A 242 -3.48 7.92 -9.03
N ASP A 243 -4.76 8.21 -8.79
CA ASP A 243 -5.55 7.61 -7.71
C ASP A 243 -6.37 6.45 -8.24
N HIS A 244 -6.37 5.34 -7.52
CA HIS A 244 -7.05 4.11 -7.92
C HIS A 244 -7.75 3.44 -6.76
N MET A 245 -8.77 2.63 -7.11
CA MET A 245 -9.36 1.64 -6.23
C MET A 245 -9.55 0.33 -6.99
N TYR A 246 -9.07 -0.76 -6.40
CA TYR A 246 -9.22 -2.12 -6.91
C TYR A 246 -9.91 -2.98 -5.85
N VAL A 247 -10.79 -3.88 -6.28
CA VAL A 247 -11.58 -4.71 -5.37
C VAL A 247 -11.59 -6.18 -5.78
N ARG A 248 -11.74 -7.07 -4.80
CA ARG A 248 -11.95 -8.51 -4.99
C ARG A 248 -13.08 -8.97 -4.07
N GLY A 249 -14.04 -9.79 -4.57
CA GLY A 249 -15.20 -10.24 -3.79
C GLY A 249 -16.15 -9.11 -3.40
N ILE A 250 -16.17 -8.02 -4.15
CA ILE A 250 -16.94 -6.79 -3.86
C ILE A 250 -17.49 -6.23 -5.16
N ALA A 251 -18.74 -5.77 -5.15
CA ALA A 251 -19.38 -5.03 -6.24
C ALA A 251 -19.40 -3.53 -5.93
N ALA A 252 -19.05 -2.70 -6.92
CA ALA A 252 -19.21 -1.25 -6.83
C ALA A 252 -20.59 -0.86 -7.39
N HIS A 253 -21.45 -0.27 -6.55
CA HIS A 253 -22.80 0.19 -6.94
C HIS A 253 -22.82 1.64 -7.40
N SER A 254 -21.95 2.46 -6.84
CA SER A 254 -21.79 3.86 -7.20
C SER A 254 -20.33 4.24 -7.01
N ALA A 255 -19.76 4.90 -8.00
CA ALA A 255 -18.39 5.41 -7.93
C ALA A 255 -18.35 6.80 -8.56
N ARG A 256 -17.86 7.77 -7.82
CA ARG A 256 -17.70 9.13 -8.30
C ARG A 256 -16.38 9.74 -7.85
N VAL A 257 -15.88 10.63 -8.66
CA VAL A 257 -14.77 11.52 -8.33
C VAL A 257 -15.36 12.89 -8.08
N VAL A 258 -15.01 13.50 -6.95
CA VAL A 258 -15.55 14.81 -6.57
C VAL A 258 -14.46 15.87 -6.77
N PRO A 259 -14.63 16.81 -7.71
CA PRO A 259 -13.67 17.89 -7.87
C PRO A 259 -13.62 18.80 -6.63
N VAL A 260 -12.43 19.04 -6.13
CA VAL A 260 -12.16 19.94 -5.00
C VAL A 260 -11.06 20.93 -5.35
N SER A 261 -10.97 22.03 -4.59
CA SER A 261 -9.85 22.99 -4.68
C SER A 261 -8.93 22.95 -3.46
N SER A 262 -9.29 22.18 -2.45
CA SER A 262 -8.56 22.06 -1.18
C SER A 262 -7.43 21.02 -1.20
N SER A 263 -7.28 20.27 -2.31
CA SER A 263 -6.16 19.39 -2.59
C SER A 263 -5.85 19.41 -4.09
N ASP A 264 -4.64 19.03 -4.45
CA ASP A 264 -4.24 18.77 -5.84
C ASP A 264 -4.72 17.38 -6.33
N HIS A 265 -5.38 16.60 -5.47
CA HIS A 265 -6.05 15.35 -5.80
C HIS A 265 -7.55 15.42 -5.53
N ASN A 266 -8.33 14.95 -6.51
CA ASN A 266 -9.78 14.81 -6.36
C ASN A 266 -10.13 13.53 -5.61
N PRO A 267 -10.93 13.58 -4.52
CA PRO A 267 -11.33 12.41 -3.76
C PRO A 267 -12.20 11.42 -4.57
N LEU A 268 -11.98 10.14 -4.32
CA LEU A 268 -12.79 9.04 -4.81
C LEU A 268 -13.82 8.66 -3.75
N LEU A 269 -15.11 8.68 -4.08
CA LEU A 269 -16.18 8.26 -3.18
C LEU A 269 -16.97 7.12 -3.82
N VAL A 270 -16.96 5.95 -3.18
CA VAL A 270 -17.51 4.71 -3.75
C VAL A 270 -18.41 4.01 -2.75
N ARG A 271 -19.59 3.56 -3.22
CA ARG A 271 -20.48 2.65 -2.49
C ARG A 271 -20.21 1.23 -2.93
N LEU A 272 -19.77 0.40 -2.00
CA LEU A 272 -19.37 -0.97 -2.21
C LEU A 272 -20.33 -1.94 -1.53
N GLN A 273 -20.58 -3.10 -2.16
CA GLN A 273 -21.31 -4.23 -1.59
C GLN A 273 -20.38 -5.45 -1.56
N ILE A 274 -20.13 -6.00 -0.39
CA ILE A 274 -19.40 -7.25 -0.19
C ILE A 274 -20.29 -8.41 -0.63
N LEU A 275 -19.75 -9.30 -1.52
CA LEU A 275 -20.46 -10.38 -2.19
C LEU A 275 -20.49 -11.67 -1.36
#